data_bd32d4c084f264d9f99ccffb27503b26
#
_entry.id   bd32d4c084f264d9f99ccffb27503b26
#
_cell.length_a   1.000
_cell.length_b   1.000
_cell.length_c   1.000
_cell.angle_alpha   90.00
_cell.angle_beta   90.00
_cell.angle_gamma   90.00
#
_symmetry.space_group_name_H-M   'P 1'
#
loop_
_entity.id
_entity.type
_entity.pdbx_description
1 polymer ?
#
loop_
_entity_poly.entity_id
_entity_poly.type
_entity_poly.pdbx_seq_one_letter_code
_entity_poly.pdbx_strand_id
1 'polypeptide(L)'
;MDIIGIGYLGFETARMDEWRTYGPEVLGWQIGESPQADRDSLYFRMDDRRHRFAFHPGKTDRLAYIGWEARGKLEFQAAVQRLREAGIEVAQGDAALRGVRDVVRFRDPVGYQHELFYSQKWMPRSFIPGRPHGGFTAGARGLGHIVLITPEFPPELEHFLTVVMGFHYYGAGAGKGKTAFYRSKLNNSTSHDIAYGHGPDKMGIQHIGLFVNNLRDVGETYDIVKQRNLPMMMTLGQHTQDPHVSFYHFSPGGFAFEIITELEPWHHDGFELNPEKLSIWGHEQVGPILGPSVRAPEEVLDPQGLEILARWRQPA
;
A
#
# COMPACT_ATOMS: atom_id res chain seq x y z
N MET A 1 -12.08 11.93 -7.81
CA MET A 1 -12.80 11.51 -6.57
C MET A 1 -12.17 12.20 -5.38
N ASP A 2 -12.92 12.51 -4.34
CA ASP A 2 -12.39 13.07 -3.10
C ASP A 2 -11.97 11.93 -2.18
N ILE A 3 -10.84 11.33 -2.50
CA ILE A 3 -10.21 10.24 -1.76
C ILE A 3 -9.15 10.84 -0.82
N ILE A 4 -9.18 10.43 0.45
CA ILE A 4 -8.22 10.87 1.47
C ILE A 4 -6.86 10.18 1.27
N GLY A 5 -6.88 8.86 1.02
CA GLY A 5 -5.71 8.00 0.86
C GLY A 5 -6.06 6.55 1.09
N ILE A 6 -5.05 5.70 1.26
CA ILE A 6 -5.24 4.29 1.60
C ILE A 6 -5.64 4.19 3.07
N GLY A 7 -6.86 3.71 3.32
CA GLY A 7 -7.36 3.52 4.67
C GLY A 7 -6.90 2.21 5.28
N TYR A 8 -6.86 1.14 4.49
CA TYR A 8 -6.38 -0.18 4.93
C TYR A 8 -5.92 -1.05 3.74
N LEU A 9 -5.13 -2.08 4.05
CA LEU A 9 -4.72 -3.15 3.14
C LEU A 9 -5.14 -4.50 3.69
N GLY A 10 -5.58 -5.39 2.81
CA GLY A 10 -5.90 -6.77 3.15
C GLY A 10 -5.02 -7.75 2.38
N PHE A 11 -4.65 -8.84 3.06
CA PHE A 11 -3.77 -9.88 2.54
C PHE A 11 -4.38 -11.25 2.79
N GLU A 12 -4.12 -12.20 1.92
CA GLU A 12 -4.15 -13.60 2.26
C GLU A 12 -2.73 -14.06 2.62
N THR A 13 -2.60 -14.96 3.60
CA THR A 13 -1.29 -15.47 4.01
C THR A 13 -1.37 -16.88 4.59
N ALA A 14 -0.35 -17.69 4.31
CA ALA A 14 -0.12 -18.96 4.97
C ALA A 14 0.72 -18.83 6.26
N ARG A 15 1.19 -17.60 6.58
CA ARG A 15 2.21 -17.31 7.62
C ARG A 15 1.65 -16.50 8.79
N MET A 16 0.43 -16.84 9.25
CA MET A 16 -0.26 -16.08 10.30
C MET A 16 0.58 -15.91 11.59
N ASP A 17 1.30 -16.94 12.03
CA ASP A 17 2.11 -16.88 13.25
C ASP A 17 3.34 -15.98 13.09
N GLU A 18 3.96 -15.99 11.90
CA GLU A 18 5.06 -15.07 11.61
C GLU A 18 4.58 -13.61 11.66
N TRP A 19 3.43 -13.30 11.07
CA TRP A 19 2.84 -11.96 11.13
C TRP A 19 2.45 -11.52 12.53
N ARG A 20 1.94 -12.46 13.36
CA ARG A 20 1.58 -12.20 14.76
C ARG A 20 2.77 -11.72 15.60
N THR A 21 3.95 -12.20 15.27
CA THR A 21 5.21 -11.79 15.91
C THR A 21 5.85 -10.58 15.25
N TYR A 22 5.96 -10.62 13.92
CA TYR A 22 6.64 -9.58 13.15
C TYR A 22 5.96 -8.21 13.25
N GLY A 23 4.64 -8.14 13.16
CA GLY A 23 3.90 -6.88 13.24
C GLY A 23 4.22 -6.08 14.51
N PRO A 24 4.01 -6.63 15.72
CA PRO A 24 4.31 -5.93 16.96
C PRO A 24 5.80 -5.73 17.21
N GLU A 25 6.62 -6.75 17.02
CA GLU A 25 8.00 -6.74 17.49
C GLU A 25 8.99 -6.05 16.53
N VAL A 26 8.70 -6.04 15.23
CA VAL A 26 9.53 -5.37 14.23
C VAL A 26 8.94 -4.02 13.86
N LEU A 27 7.67 -3.99 13.46
CA LEU A 27 7.01 -2.78 12.96
C LEU A 27 6.41 -1.90 14.07
N GLY A 28 6.20 -2.44 15.28
CA GLY A 28 5.55 -1.71 16.36
C GLY A 28 4.02 -1.64 16.23
N TRP A 29 3.41 -2.47 15.37
CA TRP A 29 1.96 -2.52 15.22
C TRP A 29 1.27 -3.07 16.46
N GLN A 30 0.05 -2.64 16.71
CA GLN A 30 -0.81 -3.23 17.74
C GLN A 30 -1.70 -4.31 17.10
N ILE A 31 -1.78 -5.49 17.72
CA ILE A 31 -2.80 -6.49 17.36
C ILE A 31 -4.17 -5.92 17.73
N GLY A 32 -5.04 -5.81 16.74
CA GLY A 32 -6.41 -5.34 16.87
C GLY A 32 -7.40 -6.47 17.13
N GLU A 33 -8.66 -6.10 17.34
CA GLU A 33 -9.76 -7.06 17.53
C GLU A 33 -10.25 -7.59 16.18
N SER A 34 -10.24 -8.92 16.03
CA SER A 34 -10.85 -9.59 14.87
C SER A 34 -12.37 -9.62 15.01
N PRO A 35 -13.13 -9.35 13.93
CA PRO A 35 -14.57 -9.55 13.93
C PRO A 35 -14.95 -11.00 14.24
N GLN A 36 -16.06 -11.23 14.90
CA GLN A 36 -16.54 -12.60 15.17
C GLN A 36 -16.72 -13.43 13.90
N ALA A 37 -17.16 -12.80 12.81
CA ALA A 37 -17.33 -13.46 11.50
C ALA A 37 -16.00 -13.76 10.78
N ASP A 38 -14.86 -13.21 11.28
CA ASP A 38 -13.53 -13.36 10.70
C ASP A 38 -12.46 -13.54 11.80
N ARG A 39 -12.80 -14.33 12.81
CA ARG A 39 -11.99 -14.54 14.03
C ARG A 39 -10.62 -15.18 13.76
N ASP A 40 -10.48 -15.90 12.64
CA ASP A 40 -9.25 -16.57 12.26
C ASP A 40 -8.27 -15.63 11.55
N SER A 41 -8.72 -14.43 11.18
CA SER A 41 -7.89 -13.37 10.60
C SER A 41 -7.19 -12.53 11.66
N LEU A 42 -6.07 -11.94 11.28
CA LEU A 42 -5.26 -11.10 12.13
C LEU A 42 -5.36 -9.64 11.66
N TYR A 43 -5.76 -8.77 12.55
CA TYR A 43 -5.91 -7.35 12.30
C TYR A 43 -4.86 -6.54 13.05
N PHE A 44 -4.24 -5.55 12.39
CA PHE A 44 -3.26 -4.65 13.02
C PHE A 44 -3.68 -3.20 12.93
N ARG A 45 -3.40 -2.48 14.00
CA ARG A 45 -3.57 -1.04 14.14
C ARG A 45 -2.21 -0.34 14.06
N MET A 46 -2.22 0.88 13.51
CA MET A 46 -1.11 1.84 13.51
C MET A 46 -1.52 3.17 14.14
N ASP A 47 -2.81 3.35 14.37
CA ASP A 47 -3.45 4.53 14.95
C ASP A 47 -4.75 4.14 15.66
N ASP A 48 -5.61 5.12 15.95
CA ASP A 48 -6.88 4.91 16.64
C ASP A 48 -8.00 4.34 15.73
N ARG A 49 -7.73 4.07 14.46
CA ARG A 49 -8.66 3.33 13.58
C ARG A 49 -8.73 1.86 13.99
N ARG A 50 -9.84 1.19 13.61
CA ARG A 50 -10.05 -0.22 13.91
C ARG A 50 -8.91 -1.11 13.43
N HIS A 51 -8.44 -0.88 12.20
CA HIS A 51 -7.27 -1.55 11.62
C HIS A 51 -6.72 -0.76 10.43
N ARG A 52 -5.48 -1.04 10.11
CA ARG A 52 -4.81 -0.59 8.90
C ARG A 52 -4.37 -1.77 8.03
N PHE A 53 -4.12 -2.91 8.65
CA PHE A 53 -3.75 -4.15 7.97
C PHE A 53 -4.64 -5.29 8.45
N ALA A 54 -5.09 -6.12 7.49
CA ALA A 54 -5.83 -7.35 7.75
C ALA A 54 -5.15 -8.51 7.02
N PHE A 55 -4.89 -9.59 7.74
CA PHE A 55 -4.32 -10.81 7.19
C PHE A 55 -5.32 -11.94 7.37
N HIS A 56 -5.76 -12.50 6.25
CA HIS A 56 -6.72 -13.59 6.18
C HIS A 56 -6.00 -14.92 5.96
N PRO A 57 -6.42 -16.02 6.59
CA PRO A 57 -5.87 -17.34 6.31
C PRO A 57 -5.98 -17.68 4.83
N GLY A 58 -4.86 -18.03 4.20
CA GLY A 58 -4.78 -18.41 2.79
C GLY A 58 -3.70 -19.44 2.56
N LYS A 59 -3.63 -19.96 1.33
CA LYS A 59 -2.60 -20.93 0.93
C LYS A 59 -1.32 -20.25 0.44
N THR A 60 -1.43 -19.00 0.00
CA THR A 60 -0.34 -18.21 -0.57
C THR A 60 -0.38 -16.81 0.00
N ASP A 61 0.80 -16.17 0.06
CA ASP A 61 0.89 -14.76 0.44
C ASP A 61 0.56 -13.89 -0.77
N ARG A 62 -0.54 -13.11 -0.69
CA ARG A 62 -0.95 -12.18 -1.76
C ARG A 62 -1.74 -10.99 -1.23
N LEU A 63 -1.73 -9.90 -1.99
CA LEU A 63 -2.63 -8.77 -1.77
C LEU A 63 -4.06 -9.20 -2.08
N ALA A 64 -4.95 -9.07 -1.11
CA ALA A 64 -6.37 -9.37 -1.30
C ALA A 64 -7.15 -8.13 -1.74
N TYR A 65 -6.85 -6.96 -1.16
CA TYR A 65 -7.51 -5.70 -1.53
C TYR A 65 -6.77 -4.46 -0.99
N ILE A 66 -6.99 -3.33 -1.69
CA ILE A 66 -6.57 -1.98 -1.29
C ILE A 66 -7.82 -1.17 -0.97
N GLY A 67 -7.98 -0.71 0.27
CA GLY A 67 -9.12 0.09 0.71
C GLY A 67 -8.84 1.59 0.65
N TRP A 68 -9.59 2.31 -0.19
CA TRP A 68 -9.52 3.77 -0.35
C TRP A 68 -10.59 4.46 0.48
N GLU A 69 -10.22 5.45 1.29
CA GLU A 69 -11.16 6.21 2.11
C GLU A 69 -11.68 7.43 1.35
N ALA A 70 -12.98 7.45 1.04
CA ALA A 70 -13.67 8.63 0.57
C ALA A 70 -13.90 9.60 1.74
N ARG A 71 -13.88 10.91 1.46
CA ARG A 71 -14.02 11.97 2.47
C ARG A 71 -15.31 11.88 3.27
N GLY A 72 -16.40 11.41 2.66
CA GLY A 72 -17.69 11.27 3.30
C GLY A 72 -18.69 10.52 2.45
N LYS A 73 -19.95 10.46 2.92
CA LYS A 73 -21.02 9.72 2.26
C LYS A 73 -21.31 10.23 0.84
N LEU A 74 -21.37 11.55 0.66
CA LEU A 74 -21.70 12.15 -0.65
C LEU A 74 -20.59 11.88 -1.67
N GLU A 75 -19.34 12.04 -1.25
CA GLU A 75 -18.16 11.77 -2.08
C GLU A 75 -18.04 10.28 -2.42
N PHE A 76 -18.36 9.40 -1.47
CA PHE A 76 -18.43 7.96 -1.70
C PHE A 76 -19.48 7.62 -2.76
N GLN A 77 -20.72 8.15 -2.65
CA GLN A 77 -21.77 7.91 -3.63
C GLN A 77 -21.42 8.44 -5.01
N ALA A 78 -20.85 9.64 -5.09
CA ALA A 78 -20.40 10.22 -6.36
C ALA A 78 -19.26 9.39 -6.99
N ALA A 79 -18.35 8.87 -6.17
CA ALA A 79 -17.27 8.02 -6.64
C ALA A 79 -17.78 6.66 -7.15
N VAL A 80 -18.74 6.03 -6.47
CA VAL A 80 -19.38 4.79 -6.91
C VAL A 80 -20.09 5.00 -8.26
N GLN A 81 -20.80 6.12 -8.43
CA GLN A 81 -21.44 6.45 -9.69
C GLN A 81 -20.41 6.61 -10.81
N ARG A 82 -19.31 7.33 -10.58
CA ARG A 82 -18.21 7.51 -11.55
C ARG A 82 -17.57 6.20 -11.98
N LEU A 83 -17.36 5.25 -11.06
CA LEU A 83 -16.87 3.90 -11.40
C LEU A 83 -17.83 3.20 -12.38
N ARG A 84 -19.14 3.24 -12.11
CA ARG A 84 -20.15 2.63 -12.97
C ARG A 84 -20.24 3.31 -14.35
N GLU A 85 -20.19 4.63 -14.40
CA GLU A 85 -20.18 5.41 -15.65
C GLU A 85 -18.93 5.12 -16.50
N ALA A 86 -17.81 4.78 -15.86
CA ALA A 86 -16.61 4.31 -16.53
C ALA A 86 -16.66 2.83 -16.97
N GLY A 87 -17.80 2.16 -16.79
CA GLY A 87 -17.97 0.74 -17.15
C GLY A 87 -17.28 -0.25 -16.20
N ILE A 88 -16.86 0.20 -15.02
CA ILE A 88 -16.22 -0.66 -14.03
C ILE A 88 -17.32 -1.38 -13.24
N GLU A 89 -17.18 -2.71 -13.14
CA GLU A 89 -18.06 -3.51 -12.32
C GLU A 89 -17.85 -3.19 -10.83
N VAL A 90 -18.94 -2.85 -10.14
CA VAL A 90 -18.92 -2.47 -8.72
C VAL A 90 -19.84 -3.41 -7.94
N ALA A 91 -19.24 -4.19 -7.05
CA ALA A 91 -19.95 -5.09 -6.16
C ALA A 91 -20.03 -4.53 -4.73
N GLN A 92 -21.10 -4.86 -4.01
CA GLN A 92 -21.21 -4.51 -2.59
C GLN A 92 -20.20 -5.31 -1.76
N GLY A 93 -19.50 -4.66 -0.84
CA GLY A 93 -18.64 -5.28 0.15
C GLY A 93 -19.32 -5.45 1.50
N ASP A 94 -18.67 -6.13 2.43
CA ASP A 94 -19.14 -6.29 3.81
C ASP A 94 -18.62 -5.16 4.71
N ALA A 95 -19.45 -4.15 4.90
CA ALA A 95 -19.11 -2.97 5.70
C ALA A 95 -18.90 -3.31 7.20
N ALA A 96 -19.63 -4.29 7.73
CA ALA A 96 -19.50 -4.71 9.13
C ALA A 96 -18.15 -5.39 9.35
N LEU A 97 -17.75 -6.25 8.42
CA LEU A 97 -16.46 -6.93 8.44
C LEU A 97 -15.29 -5.93 8.35
N ARG A 98 -15.40 -4.92 7.50
CA ARG A 98 -14.40 -3.85 7.36
C ARG A 98 -14.45 -2.83 8.49
N GLY A 99 -15.54 -2.77 9.27
CA GLY A 99 -15.74 -1.77 10.32
C GLY A 99 -15.87 -0.35 9.76
N VAL A 100 -16.58 -0.21 8.66
CA VAL A 100 -16.85 1.03 7.95
C VAL A 100 -18.35 1.29 7.82
N ARG A 101 -18.75 2.47 7.37
CA ARG A 101 -20.18 2.77 7.16
C ARG A 101 -20.75 2.14 5.91
N ASP A 102 -19.96 2.08 4.84
CA ASP A 102 -20.29 1.42 3.60
C ASP A 102 -19.02 1.13 2.81
N VAL A 103 -19.03 0.11 1.95
CA VAL A 103 -17.88 -0.30 1.14
C VAL A 103 -18.34 -0.97 -0.15
N VAL A 104 -17.69 -0.63 -1.25
CA VAL A 104 -17.84 -1.34 -2.53
C VAL A 104 -16.49 -1.89 -2.99
N ARG A 105 -16.54 -2.95 -3.79
CA ARG A 105 -15.38 -3.62 -4.37
C ARG A 105 -15.39 -3.44 -5.88
N PHE A 106 -14.23 -3.24 -6.45
CA PHE A 106 -14.01 -3.11 -7.90
C PHE A 106 -12.57 -3.48 -8.22
N ARG A 107 -12.26 -3.65 -9.50
CA ARG A 107 -10.91 -3.96 -9.93
C ARG A 107 -10.36 -2.86 -10.83
N ASP A 108 -9.04 -2.69 -10.75
CA ASP A 108 -8.32 -1.88 -11.72
C ASP A 108 -8.15 -2.64 -13.07
N PRO A 109 -7.75 -1.95 -14.14
CA PRO A 109 -7.59 -2.57 -15.46
C PRO A 109 -6.56 -3.70 -15.53
N VAL A 110 -5.64 -3.82 -14.57
CA VAL A 110 -4.65 -4.92 -14.52
C VAL A 110 -5.02 -6.02 -13.52
N GLY A 111 -6.21 -5.94 -12.91
CA GLY A 111 -6.81 -7.03 -12.14
C GLY A 111 -6.65 -6.96 -10.63
N TYR A 112 -5.95 -5.98 -10.06
CA TYR A 112 -5.89 -5.80 -8.61
C TYR A 112 -7.26 -5.42 -8.04
N GLN A 113 -7.59 -6.00 -6.88
CA GLN A 113 -8.82 -5.72 -6.16
C GLN A 113 -8.69 -4.45 -5.33
N HIS A 114 -9.61 -3.51 -5.55
CA HIS A 114 -9.78 -2.31 -4.76
C HIS A 114 -11.10 -2.33 -3.98
N GLU A 115 -11.12 -1.63 -2.87
CA GLU A 115 -12.31 -1.28 -2.11
C GLU A 115 -12.39 0.25 -2.00
N LEU A 116 -13.60 0.81 -2.11
CA LEU A 116 -13.87 2.19 -1.77
C LEU A 116 -14.84 2.20 -0.61
N PHE A 117 -14.51 2.97 0.43
CA PHE A 117 -15.32 3.05 1.63
C PHE A 117 -15.36 4.48 2.19
N TYR A 118 -16.20 4.73 3.17
CA TYR A 118 -16.16 5.94 3.99
C TYR A 118 -16.37 5.65 5.46
N SER A 119 -15.78 6.51 6.32
CA SER A 119 -16.01 6.51 7.78
C SER A 119 -15.66 5.17 8.46
N GLN A 120 -14.38 4.83 8.51
CA GLN A 120 -13.90 3.70 9.29
C GLN A 120 -14.06 3.96 10.80
N LYS A 121 -14.45 2.92 11.55
CA LYS A 121 -14.66 2.95 12.98
C LYS A 121 -13.38 3.36 13.72
N TRP A 122 -13.53 4.34 14.62
CA TRP A 122 -12.53 4.69 15.63
C TRP A 122 -12.67 3.77 16.84
N MET A 123 -11.55 3.36 17.39
CA MET A 123 -11.53 2.53 18.59
C MET A 123 -11.60 3.42 19.84
N PRO A 124 -12.33 2.99 20.88
CA PRO A 124 -12.45 3.77 22.12
C PRO A 124 -11.15 3.80 22.93
N ARG A 125 -10.24 2.86 22.69
CA ARG A 125 -8.91 2.82 23.30
C ARG A 125 -7.87 3.31 22.30
N SER A 126 -7.01 4.22 22.74
CA SER A 126 -5.90 4.72 21.94
C SER A 126 -4.98 3.60 21.46
N PHE A 127 -4.31 3.85 20.36
CA PHE A 127 -3.27 2.99 19.84
C PHE A 127 -2.11 2.85 20.85
N ILE A 128 -1.69 1.62 21.09
CA ILE A 128 -0.54 1.29 21.93
C ILE A 128 0.42 0.47 21.06
N PRO A 129 1.62 0.99 20.76
CA PRO A 129 2.60 0.24 19.98
C PRO A 129 2.98 -1.10 20.62
N GLY A 130 3.25 -2.11 19.80
CA GLY A 130 3.65 -3.46 20.24
C GLY A 130 5.08 -3.53 20.82
N ARG A 131 5.88 -2.49 20.61
CA ARG A 131 7.19 -2.24 21.23
C ARG A 131 7.37 -0.75 21.53
N PRO A 132 8.40 -0.31 22.25
CA PRO A 132 8.72 1.12 22.35
C PRO A 132 8.83 1.72 20.94
N HIS A 133 7.97 2.71 20.65
CA HIS A 133 7.84 3.31 19.32
C HIS A 133 7.09 4.63 19.43
N GLY A 134 7.51 5.65 18.68
CA GLY A 134 6.90 6.98 18.68
C GLY A 134 5.54 7.07 17.95
N GLY A 135 5.09 5.98 17.34
CA GLY A 135 3.86 5.92 16.55
C GLY A 135 4.06 6.20 15.07
N PHE A 136 2.96 6.31 14.35
CA PHE A 136 2.93 6.44 12.90
C PHE A 136 2.23 7.74 12.48
N THR A 137 2.72 8.35 11.42
CA THR A 137 2.06 9.46 10.73
C THR A 137 1.00 8.88 9.80
N ALA A 138 -0.12 8.46 10.39
CA ALA A 138 -1.28 7.91 9.69
C ALA A 138 -2.48 8.89 9.81
N GLY A 139 -3.67 8.40 9.97
CA GLY A 139 -4.86 9.24 10.17
C GLY A 139 -5.40 9.82 8.86
N ALA A 140 -5.40 11.14 8.72
CA ALA A 140 -5.92 11.84 7.55
C ALA A 140 -5.06 11.64 6.28
N ARG A 141 -3.83 11.16 6.44
CA ARG A 141 -2.93 10.82 5.32
C ARG A 141 -3.07 9.37 4.82
N GLY A 142 -3.94 8.58 5.44
CA GLY A 142 -3.99 7.15 5.21
C GLY A 142 -2.89 6.39 5.95
N LEU A 143 -2.62 5.14 5.54
CA LEU A 143 -1.58 4.32 6.18
C LEU A 143 -0.15 4.56 5.64
N GLY A 144 -0.05 5.16 4.46
CA GLY A 144 1.20 5.34 3.72
C GLY A 144 0.97 5.09 2.23
N HIS A 145 1.93 4.46 1.55
CA HIS A 145 1.82 4.18 0.12
C HIS A 145 2.06 2.69 -0.20
N ILE A 146 1.68 2.29 -1.42
CA ILE A 146 1.94 0.95 -1.96
C ILE A 146 2.52 1.04 -3.37
N VAL A 147 3.53 0.22 -3.67
CA VAL A 147 4.08 0.05 -5.01
C VAL A 147 3.79 -1.36 -5.50
N LEU A 148 3.05 -1.42 -6.60
CA LEU A 148 2.63 -2.64 -7.26
C LEU A 148 3.47 -2.88 -8.52
N ILE A 149 3.65 -4.15 -8.86
CA ILE A 149 4.26 -4.58 -10.14
C ILE A 149 3.17 -5.14 -11.04
N THR A 150 3.21 -4.77 -12.30
CA THR A 150 2.28 -5.27 -13.33
C THR A 150 3.05 -5.66 -14.60
N PRO A 151 2.66 -6.75 -15.28
CA PRO A 151 3.31 -7.16 -16.53
C PRO A 151 2.96 -6.24 -17.70
N GLU A 152 1.83 -5.57 -17.63
CA GLU A 152 1.32 -4.67 -18.65
C GLU A 152 1.07 -3.27 -18.04
N PHE A 153 1.25 -2.25 -18.87
CA PHE A 153 0.94 -0.87 -18.52
C PHE A 153 -0.04 -0.31 -19.56
N PRO A 154 -1.29 -0.82 -19.61
CA PRO A 154 -2.23 -0.39 -20.62
C PRO A 154 -2.64 1.07 -20.41
N PRO A 155 -2.96 1.83 -21.47
CA PRO A 155 -3.45 3.22 -21.36
C PRO A 155 -4.66 3.36 -20.43
N GLU A 156 -5.46 2.32 -20.32
CA GLU A 156 -6.62 2.25 -19.43
C GLU A 156 -6.25 2.30 -17.96
N LEU A 157 -5.08 1.81 -17.56
CA LEU A 157 -4.59 1.92 -16.19
C LEU A 157 -4.32 3.39 -15.84
N GLU A 158 -3.66 4.14 -16.71
CA GLU A 158 -3.44 5.57 -16.52
C GLU A 158 -4.76 6.34 -16.51
N HIS A 159 -5.66 6.04 -17.45
CA HIS A 159 -7.01 6.63 -17.48
C HIS A 159 -7.80 6.31 -16.21
N PHE A 160 -7.77 5.07 -15.75
CA PHE A 160 -8.40 4.64 -14.51
C PHE A 160 -7.88 5.46 -13.32
N LEU A 161 -6.57 5.58 -13.16
CA LEU A 161 -5.96 6.29 -12.03
C LEU A 161 -6.22 7.81 -12.10
N THR A 162 -6.00 8.43 -13.26
CA THR A 162 -6.05 9.90 -13.38
C THR A 162 -7.44 10.45 -13.59
N VAL A 163 -8.27 9.78 -14.42
CA VAL A 163 -9.62 10.25 -14.77
C VAL A 163 -10.66 9.64 -13.84
N VAL A 164 -10.71 8.31 -13.72
CA VAL A 164 -11.76 7.63 -12.94
C VAL A 164 -11.53 7.83 -11.45
N MET A 165 -10.37 7.46 -10.92
CA MET A 165 -10.02 7.66 -9.51
C MET A 165 -9.71 9.13 -9.21
N GLY A 166 -9.32 9.90 -10.21
CA GLY A 166 -9.03 11.32 -10.09
C GLY A 166 -7.73 11.59 -9.34
N PHE A 167 -6.78 10.67 -9.40
CA PHE A 167 -5.46 10.85 -8.81
C PHE A 167 -4.60 11.80 -9.64
N HIS A 168 -3.70 12.46 -8.98
CA HIS A 168 -2.70 13.28 -9.62
C HIS A 168 -1.50 12.43 -10.03
N TYR A 169 -1.12 12.47 -11.31
CA TYR A 169 0.11 11.87 -11.79
C TYR A 169 1.29 12.72 -11.33
N TYR A 170 2.18 12.14 -10.54
CA TYR A 170 3.35 12.86 -10.01
C TYR A 170 4.56 12.76 -10.94
N GLY A 171 4.71 11.64 -11.63
CA GLY A 171 5.83 11.43 -12.55
C GLY A 171 6.18 9.95 -12.71
N ALA A 172 7.23 9.70 -13.52
CA ALA A 172 7.78 8.36 -13.70
C ALA A 172 9.18 8.29 -13.08
N GLY A 173 9.44 7.22 -12.33
CA GLY A 173 10.72 6.99 -11.64
C GLY A 173 11.88 6.68 -12.56
N ALA A 174 13.09 6.87 -12.04
CA ALA A 174 14.35 6.51 -12.67
C ALA A 174 14.53 4.99 -12.77
N GLY A 175 15.22 4.53 -13.80
CA GLY A 175 15.67 3.15 -13.96
C GLY A 175 15.14 2.47 -15.21
N LYS A 176 15.56 1.22 -15.41
CA LYS A 176 15.19 0.40 -16.59
C LYS A 176 13.72 -0.06 -16.58
N GLY A 177 13.01 0.12 -15.45
CA GLY A 177 11.59 -0.18 -15.32
C GLY A 177 10.78 1.12 -15.26
N LYS A 178 9.74 1.19 -16.07
CA LYS A 178 8.77 2.29 -15.98
C LYS A 178 8.00 2.13 -14.67
N THR A 179 8.18 3.05 -13.73
CA THR A 179 7.36 3.15 -12.52
C THR A 179 6.64 4.48 -12.55
N ALA A 180 5.32 4.46 -12.49
CA ALA A 180 4.48 5.65 -12.50
C ALA A 180 3.88 5.86 -11.12
N PHE A 181 3.97 7.09 -10.60
CA PHE A 181 3.56 7.48 -9.25
C PHE A 181 2.29 8.33 -9.30
N TYR A 182 1.34 8.01 -8.44
CA TYR A 182 0.05 8.68 -8.38
C TYR A 182 -0.33 9.02 -6.94
N ARG A 183 -0.90 10.19 -6.74
CA ARG A 183 -1.34 10.72 -5.46
C ARG A 183 -2.83 11.05 -5.47
N SER A 184 -3.54 10.75 -4.40
CA SER A 184 -4.91 11.23 -4.21
C SER A 184 -4.92 12.76 -4.09
N LYS A 185 -5.93 13.43 -4.63
CA LYS A 185 -5.98 14.91 -4.68
C LYS A 185 -6.07 15.56 -3.30
N LEU A 186 -6.61 14.86 -2.32
CA LEU A 186 -6.74 15.38 -0.95
C LEU A 186 -5.48 15.15 -0.11
N ASN A 187 -4.60 14.26 -0.54
CA ASN A 187 -3.33 14.02 0.14
C ASN A 187 -2.22 14.91 -0.43
N ASN A 188 -2.03 16.09 0.15
CA ASN A 188 -1.00 17.04 -0.27
C ASN A 188 0.32 16.88 0.49
N SER A 189 0.48 15.81 1.27
CA SER A 189 1.59 15.65 2.20
C SER A 189 2.58 14.57 1.81
N THR A 190 2.44 13.98 0.63
CA THR A 190 3.34 12.95 0.11
C THR A 190 3.44 13.03 -1.40
N SER A 191 4.51 12.47 -1.96
CA SER A 191 4.71 12.39 -3.42
C SER A 191 3.70 11.44 -4.07
N HIS A 192 3.33 10.34 -3.42
CA HIS A 192 2.40 9.35 -3.97
C HIS A 192 1.70 8.52 -2.88
N ASP A 193 0.54 7.98 -3.21
CA ASP A 193 -0.19 6.97 -2.43
C ASP A 193 -0.05 5.59 -3.08
N ILE A 194 0.02 5.53 -4.40
CA ILE A 194 0.18 4.30 -5.17
C ILE A 194 1.14 4.52 -6.34
N ALA A 195 1.95 3.51 -6.62
CA ALA A 195 2.73 3.46 -7.84
C ALA A 195 2.60 2.09 -8.50
N TYR A 196 2.75 2.08 -9.83
CA TYR A 196 2.83 0.86 -10.62
C TYR A 196 4.17 0.80 -11.34
N GLY A 197 4.92 -0.28 -11.08
CA GLY A 197 6.15 -0.60 -11.77
C GLY A 197 5.92 -1.69 -12.81
N HIS A 198 6.60 -1.60 -13.96
CA HIS A 198 6.55 -2.62 -14.98
C HIS A 198 7.50 -3.77 -14.65
N GLY A 199 6.98 -4.99 -14.61
CA GLY A 199 7.74 -6.23 -14.45
C GLY A 199 7.26 -7.24 -15.48
N PRO A 200 8.04 -7.54 -16.56
CA PRO A 200 7.61 -8.47 -17.59
C PRO A 200 7.18 -9.81 -16.99
N ASP A 201 5.97 -10.25 -17.32
CA ASP A 201 5.35 -11.50 -16.85
C ASP A 201 5.27 -11.67 -15.33
N LYS A 202 5.28 -10.54 -14.57
CA LYS A 202 5.23 -10.56 -13.11
C LYS A 202 4.22 -9.58 -12.55
N MET A 203 3.63 -9.96 -11.42
CA MET A 203 2.75 -9.14 -10.61
C MET A 203 3.08 -9.29 -9.12
N GLY A 204 2.63 -8.35 -8.31
CA GLY A 204 2.76 -8.42 -6.86
C GLY A 204 3.07 -7.08 -6.24
N ILE A 205 3.35 -7.10 -4.94
CA ILE A 205 3.75 -5.92 -4.19
C ILE A 205 5.28 -5.82 -4.22
N GLN A 206 5.83 -4.69 -4.64
CA GLN A 206 7.25 -4.42 -4.46
C GLN A 206 7.50 -3.97 -3.01
N HIS A 207 6.82 -2.90 -2.58
CA HIS A 207 6.91 -2.45 -1.19
C HIS A 207 5.64 -1.71 -0.73
N ILE A 208 5.57 -1.53 0.59
CA ILE A 208 4.59 -0.68 1.27
C ILE A 208 5.38 0.31 2.12
N GLY A 209 5.12 1.60 1.93
CA GLY A 209 5.73 2.66 2.72
C GLY A 209 4.94 2.94 3.99
N LEU A 210 5.63 3.00 5.13
CA LEU A 210 5.07 3.30 6.44
C LEU A 210 5.76 4.53 7.03
N PHE A 211 4.99 5.59 7.25
CA PHE A 211 5.52 6.81 7.87
C PHE A 211 5.52 6.69 9.38
N VAL A 212 6.70 6.79 9.99
CA VAL A 212 6.89 6.85 11.44
C VAL A 212 7.12 8.30 11.89
N ASN A 213 6.76 8.60 13.13
CA ASN A 213 6.73 9.98 13.63
C ASN A 213 8.11 10.64 13.80
N ASN A 214 9.18 9.86 13.83
CA ASN A 214 10.52 10.42 14.06
C ASN A 214 11.65 9.53 13.52
N LEU A 215 12.83 10.12 13.32
CA LEU A 215 14.03 9.44 12.81
C LEU A 215 14.53 8.34 13.76
N ARG A 216 14.30 8.45 15.08
CA ARG A 216 14.68 7.42 16.04
C ARG A 216 13.96 6.10 15.72
N ASP A 217 12.67 6.14 15.38
CA ASP A 217 11.91 4.92 15.05
C ASP A 217 12.41 4.25 13.76
N VAL A 218 12.91 5.03 12.79
CA VAL A 218 13.59 4.50 11.60
C VAL A 218 14.87 3.76 12.03
N GLY A 219 15.71 4.42 12.84
CA GLY A 219 16.98 3.85 13.31
C GLY A 219 16.79 2.60 14.18
N GLU A 220 15.87 2.63 15.14
CA GLU A 220 15.54 1.47 15.99
C GLU A 220 15.01 0.29 15.16
N THR A 221 14.14 0.56 14.17
CA THR A 221 13.64 -0.50 13.28
C THR A 221 14.75 -1.07 12.41
N TYR A 222 15.65 -0.22 11.90
CA TYR A 222 16.83 -0.64 11.15
C TYR A 222 17.74 -1.57 11.97
N ASP A 223 17.98 -1.22 13.23
CA ASP A 223 18.78 -2.04 14.14
C ASP A 223 18.11 -3.39 14.47
N ILE A 224 16.79 -3.40 14.70
CA ILE A 224 16.02 -4.64 14.91
C ILE A 224 16.11 -5.54 13.68
N VAL A 225 15.96 -5.01 12.48
CA VAL A 225 16.08 -5.75 11.21
C VAL A 225 17.46 -6.40 11.09
N LYS A 226 18.52 -5.66 11.41
CA LYS A 226 19.91 -6.19 11.40
C LYS A 226 20.14 -7.24 12.47
N GLN A 227 19.71 -6.99 13.71
CA GLN A 227 19.88 -7.92 14.83
C GLN A 227 19.15 -9.25 14.61
N ARG A 228 18.00 -9.21 13.94
CA ARG A 228 17.21 -10.40 13.60
C ARG A 228 17.61 -11.04 12.27
N ASN A 229 18.62 -10.49 11.59
CA ASN A 229 19.05 -10.93 10.25
C ASN A 229 17.90 -11.00 9.23
N LEU A 230 16.95 -10.06 9.32
CA LEU A 230 15.87 -9.97 8.32
C LEU A 230 16.46 -9.47 6.99
N PRO A 231 16.04 -10.03 5.85
CA PRO A 231 16.58 -9.62 4.57
C PRO A 231 16.24 -8.15 4.27
N MET A 232 17.23 -7.36 3.87
CA MET A 232 17.05 -5.98 3.43
C MET A 232 17.08 -5.88 1.90
N MET A 233 16.30 -4.93 1.35
CA MET A 233 16.35 -4.54 -0.06
C MET A 233 17.35 -3.40 -0.26
N MET A 234 17.22 -2.33 0.51
CA MET A 234 18.10 -1.14 0.47
C MET A 234 18.40 -0.63 1.88
N THR A 235 19.60 -0.08 2.03
CA THR A 235 20.07 0.55 3.27
C THR A 235 19.39 1.89 3.53
N LEU A 236 19.72 2.55 4.63
CA LEU A 236 19.30 3.93 4.92
C LEU A 236 19.71 4.87 3.80
N GLY A 237 18.82 5.78 3.43
CA GLY A 237 19.06 6.79 2.42
C GLY A 237 17.93 7.81 2.30
N GLN A 238 18.05 8.68 1.31
CA GLN A 238 17.04 9.69 0.98
C GLN A 238 16.86 9.76 -0.53
N HIS A 239 15.62 9.65 -1.00
CA HIS A 239 15.27 9.81 -2.41
C HIS A 239 15.40 11.26 -2.88
N THR A 240 15.39 11.48 -4.20
CA THR A 240 15.41 12.82 -4.78
C THR A 240 14.05 13.48 -4.82
N GLN A 241 12.97 12.69 -4.82
CA GLN A 241 11.60 13.15 -5.02
C GLN A 241 10.89 13.63 -3.75
N ASP A 242 11.50 13.43 -2.59
CA ASP A 242 10.88 13.77 -1.30
C ASP A 242 11.91 13.94 -0.18
N PRO A 243 11.53 14.58 0.95
CA PRO A 243 12.42 14.78 2.09
C PRO A 243 12.54 13.53 2.98
N HIS A 244 12.14 12.37 2.47
CA HIS A 244 12.03 11.16 3.25
C HIS A 244 13.40 10.51 3.47
N VAL A 245 13.69 10.21 4.73
CA VAL A 245 14.77 9.28 5.08
C VAL A 245 14.13 7.93 5.35
N SER A 246 14.58 6.90 4.65
CA SER A 246 13.99 5.57 4.71
C SER A 246 15.00 4.45 4.53
N PHE A 247 14.57 3.23 4.77
CA PHE A 247 15.24 1.99 4.37
C PHE A 247 14.20 0.92 4.06
N TYR A 248 14.62 -0.14 3.37
CA TYR A 248 13.73 -1.19 2.90
C TYR A 248 14.15 -2.57 3.41
N HIS A 249 13.20 -3.32 3.97
CA HIS A 249 13.44 -4.70 4.40
C HIS A 249 12.24 -5.59 4.05
N PHE A 250 12.50 -6.88 3.82
CA PHE A 250 11.45 -7.83 3.45
C PHE A 250 10.64 -8.30 4.64
N SER A 251 9.34 -8.41 4.41
CA SER A 251 8.36 -8.96 5.35
C SER A 251 8.22 -10.47 5.22
N PRO A 252 7.52 -11.14 6.14
CA PRO A 252 7.14 -12.55 5.99
C PRO A 252 6.38 -12.84 4.69
N GLY A 253 5.59 -11.90 4.18
CA GLY A 253 4.86 -12.00 2.91
C GLY A 253 5.72 -11.86 1.66
N GLY A 254 7.03 -11.61 1.79
CA GLY A 254 7.97 -11.53 0.68
C GLY A 254 7.97 -10.21 -0.08
N PHE A 255 7.17 -9.22 0.30
CA PHE A 255 7.28 -7.82 -0.14
C PHE A 255 8.08 -7.01 0.88
N ALA A 256 8.64 -5.88 0.45
CA ALA A 256 9.36 -5.03 1.36
C ALA A 256 8.43 -4.05 2.10
N PHE A 257 8.83 -3.66 3.31
CA PHE A 257 8.41 -2.42 3.92
C PHE A 257 9.50 -1.37 3.76
N GLU A 258 9.08 -0.18 3.38
CA GLU A 258 9.86 1.04 3.48
C GLU A 258 9.46 1.75 4.78
N ILE A 259 10.41 1.87 5.71
CA ILE A 259 10.20 2.59 6.97
C ILE A 259 10.70 4.00 6.79
N ILE A 260 9.78 4.98 6.90
CA ILE A 260 9.98 6.35 6.42
C ILE A 260 9.78 7.33 7.55
N THR A 261 10.63 8.37 7.61
CA THR A 261 10.33 9.59 8.34
C THR A 261 10.55 10.81 7.46
N GLU A 262 9.69 11.82 7.60
CA GLU A 262 9.88 13.12 6.97
C GLU A 262 10.84 13.95 7.80
N LEU A 263 11.88 14.52 7.19
CA LEU A 263 12.75 15.48 7.83
C LEU A 263 12.17 16.89 7.81
N GLU A 264 11.37 17.18 6.80
CA GLU A 264 10.65 18.44 6.61
C GLU A 264 9.33 18.17 5.86
N PRO A 265 8.34 19.06 5.92
CA PRO A 265 7.10 18.89 5.17
C PRO A 265 7.37 18.79 3.67
N TRP A 266 6.76 17.78 3.02
CA TRP A 266 6.83 17.67 1.57
C TRP A 266 6.08 18.82 0.89
N HIS A 267 6.70 19.39 -0.15
CA HIS A 267 6.07 20.38 -1.02
C HIS A 267 6.53 20.17 -2.47
N HIS A 268 5.62 20.40 -3.39
CA HIS A 268 5.81 20.06 -4.80
C HIS A 268 7.00 20.76 -5.45
N ASP A 269 7.29 22.00 -5.06
CA ASP A 269 8.32 22.83 -5.72
C ASP A 269 9.74 22.56 -5.21
N GLY A 270 9.90 21.70 -4.19
CA GLY A 270 11.20 21.44 -3.56
C GLY A 270 11.83 20.10 -3.89
N PHE A 271 11.04 19.17 -4.42
CA PHE A 271 11.48 17.80 -4.65
C PHE A 271 10.99 17.30 -6.01
N GLU A 272 11.93 16.84 -6.83
CA GLU A 272 11.66 16.33 -8.17
C GLU A 272 12.26 14.94 -8.36
N LEU A 273 11.53 14.10 -9.11
CA LEU A 273 12.06 12.82 -9.58
C LEU A 273 13.27 13.08 -10.50
N ASN A 274 14.42 12.58 -10.10
CA ASN A 274 15.61 12.62 -10.96
C ASN A 274 15.70 11.31 -11.77
N PRO A 275 15.60 11.36 -13.12
CA PRO A 275 15.63 10.18 -13.94
C PRO A 275 16.99 9.44 -13.95
N GLU A 276 18.07 10.11 -13.54
CA GLU A 276 19.42 9.56 -13.54
C GLU A 276 19.86 9.09 -12.15
N LYS A 277 19.28 9.65 -11.08
CA LYS A 277 19.69 9.40 -9.71
C LYS A 277 18.48 9.20 -8.80
N LEU A 278 18.31 7.99 -8.31
CA LEU A 278 17.17 7.65 -7.44
C LEU A 278 17.24 8.33 -6.06
N SER A 279 18.45 8.48 -5.51
CA SER A 279 18.65 8.95 -4.14
C SER A 279 19.70 10.04 -4.06
N ILE A 280 19.51 11.01 -3.16
CA ILE A 280 20.48 12.05 -2.85
C ILE A 280 21.71 11.40 -2.20
N TRP A 281 21.48 10.49 -1.25
CA TRP A 281 22.51 9.71 -0.54
C TRP A 281 21.93 8.36 -0.08
N GLY A 282 22.82 7.42 0.24
CA GLY A 282 22.44 6.10 0.74
C GLY A 282 21.62 5.28 -0.24
N HIS A 283 20.70 4.47 0.26
CA HIS A 283 19.89 3.50 -0.48
C HIS A 283 20.76 2.54 -1.32
N GLU A 284 21.85 2.06 -0.70
CA GLU A 284 22.64 1.00 -1.33
C GLU A 284 21.76 -0.25 -1.45
N GLN A 285 21.66 -0.77 -2.67
CA GLN A 285 20.95 -2.01 -2.91
C GLN A 285 21.75 -3.19 -2.34
N VAL A 286 21.22 -3.85 -1.31
CA VAL A 286 21.82 -5.00 -0.63
C VAL A 286 21.03 -6.29 -0.82
N GLY A 287 19.88 -6.21 -1.45
CA GLY A 287 19.00 -7.34 -1.79
C GLY A 287 18.31 -7.16 -3.15
N PRO A 288 17.46 -8.10 -3.54
CA PRO A 288 16.72 -8.01 -4.79
C PRO A 288 15.73 -6.83 -4.76
N ILE A 289 15.57 -6.12 -5.88
CA ILE A 289 14.56 -5.04 -6.01
C ILE A 289 13.13 -5.60 -6.04
N LEU A 290 12.95 -6.79 -6.58
CA LEU A 290 11.69 -7.51 -6.59
C LEU A 290 11.81 -8.71 -5.66
N GLY A 291 11.02 -8.71 -4.60
CA GLY A 291 11.00 -9.77 -3.61
C GLY A 291 10.15 -10.98 -4.02
N PRO A 292 10.08 -12.00 -3.18
CA PRO A 292 9.32 -13.23 -3.43
C PRO A 292 7.81 -13.04 -3.65
N SER A 293 7.24 -11.90 -3.24
CA SER A 293 5.83 -11.55 -3.50
C SER A 293 5.55 -11.20 -4.97
N VAL A 294 6.60 -10.92 -5.75
CA VAL A 294 6.49 -10.59 -7.18
C VAL A 294 6.69 -11.84 -8.01
N ARG A 295 5.59 -12.39 -8.51
CA ARG A 295 5.49 -13.72 -9.13
C ARG A 295 4.69 -13.66 -10.42
N ALA A 296 4.46 -14.82 -11.05
CA ALA A 296 3.57 -14.93 -12.18
C ALA A 296 2.13 -14.48 -11.80
N PRO A 297 1.38 -13.84 -12.69
CA PRO A 297 0.03 -13.35 -12.40
C PRO A 297 -0.90 -14.41 -11.83
N GLU A 298 -0.77 -15.66 -12.28
CA GLU A 298 -1.58 -16.82 -11.86
C GLU A 298 -1.36 -17.18 -10.37
N GLU A 299 -0.27 -16.74 -9.79
CA GLU A 299 0.05 -16.94 -8.37
C GLU A 299 -0.39 -15.76 -7.49
N VAL A 300 -0.71 -14.61 -8.12
CA VAL A 300 -1.02 -13.34 -7.43
C VAL A 300 -2.49 -12.98 -7.54
N LEU A 301 -3.07 -13.11 -8.72
CA LEU A 301 -4.47 -12.77 -8.98
C LEU A 301 -5.39 -13.98 -8.73
N ASP A 302 -6.61 -13.68 -8.36
CA ASP A 302 -7.70 -14.65 -8.41
C ASP A 302 -8.23 -14.79 -9.85
N PRO A 303 -9.13 -15.75 -10.12
CA PRO A 303 -9.63 -15.99 -11.49
C PRO A 303 -10.26 -14.77 -12.16
N GLN A 304 -10.98 -13.93 -11.42
CA GLN A 304 -11.59 -12.72 -11.96
C GLN A 304 -10.53 -11.67 -12.34
N GLY A 305 -9.49 -11.51 -11.53
CA GLY A 305 -8.36 -10.62 -11.86
C GLY A 305 -7.59 -11.08 -13.08
N LEU A 306 -7.37 -12.40 -13.23
CA LEU A 306 -6.72 -12.99 -14.39
C LEU A 306 -7.54 -12.77 -15.68
N GLU A 307 -8.87 -12.89 -15.62
CA GLU A 307 -9.74 -12.62 -16.77
C GLU A 307 -9.61 -11.15 -17.23
N ILE A 308 -9.54 -10.21 -16.29
CA ILE A 308 -9.35 -8.79 -16.62
C ILE A 308 -7.97 -8.57 -17.28
N LEU A 309 -6.90 -9.10 -16.69
CA LEU A 309 -5.54 -8.97 -17.23
C LEU A 309 -5.42 -9.59 -18.62
N ALA A 310 -6.07 -10.72 -18.89
CA ALA A 310 -6.01 -11.42 -20.17
C ALA A 310 -6.54 -10.59 -21.36
N ARG A 311 -7.39 -9.59 -21.11
CA ARG A 311 -7.89 -8.69 -22.16
C ARG A 311 -6.78 -7.91 -22.87
N TRP A 312 -5.67 -7.63 -22.17
CA TRP A 312 -4.53 -6.87 -22.70
C TRP A 312 -3.44 -7.75 -23.32
N ARG A 313 -3.50 -9.06 -23.09
CA ARG A 313 -2.53 -10.02 -23.61
C ARG A 313 -2.95 -10.65 -24.94
N GLN A 314 -4.14 -10.37 -25.45
CA GLN A 314 -4.54 -10.87 -26.77
C GLN A 314 -3.81 -10.07 -27.86
N PRO A 315 -3.13 -10.72 -28.82
CA PRO A 315 -2.58 -10.03 -29.98
C PRO A 315 -3.72 -9.35 -30.74
N ALA A 316 -3.55 -8.08 -31.07
CA ALA A 316 -4.46 -7.28 -31.87
C ALA A 316 -4.61 -7.86 -33.29
#